data_27ecd0d6eb5a0e380e292b3d1934f9e2
#
_entry.id   27ecd0d6eb5a0e380e292b3d1934f9e2
#
_cell.length_a   1.000
_cell.length_b   1.000
_cell.length_c   1.000
_cell.angle_alpha   90.00
_cell.angle_beta   90.00
_cell.angle_gamma   90.00
#
_symmetry.space_group_name_H-M   'P 1'
#
loop_
_entity.id
_entity.type
_entity.pdbx_description
1 polymer ?
#
loop_
_entity_poly.entity_id
_entity_poly.type
_entity_poly.pdbx_seq_one_letter_code
_entity_poly.pdbx_strand_id
1 'polypeptide(L)'
;SALPLTCVPELQFEGKIICTEPSQPLISMNCKDCAFVMDSQAKAWNKANPKKQILPLYTMEHADALISRLQGYRYHEQIQLTPNVSVELIPTGHLLGDCSIIITYMVDEWITRRVFYSGDTNAWTDTPRPFTKQFETDVIHDCDIVICESTYGCRKHEPMDVVEILEKTIQEECFDRKRVLFIPAFAIGRSAQVVYYLKQAWERHPEWNKENLPIYLAGKMMLQSFNTYGNSY
;
A
#
# COMPACT_ATOMS: atom_id res chain seq x y z
N SER A 1 -10.58 2.32 -0.41
CA SER A 1 -10.64 1.09 -1.20
C SER A 1 -12.08 0.80 -1.66
N ALA A 2 -12.26 0.36 -2.91
CA ALA A 2 -13.55 -0.06 -3.45
C ALA A 2 -13.80 -1.58 -3.31
N LEU A 3 -12.82 -2.34 -2.84
CA LEU A 3 -12.90 -3.79 -2.73
C LEU A 3 -14.15 -4.30 -1.97
N PRO A 4 -14.60 -3.69 -0.85
CA PRO A 4 -15.79 -4.16 -0.15
C PRO A 4 -17.09 -4.08 -0.95
N LEU A 5 -17.11 -3.31 -2.07
CA LEU A 5 -18.25 -3.30 -2.98
C LEU A 5 -18.51 -4.66 -3.62
N THR A 6 -17.50 -5.53 -3.74
CA THR A 6 -17.70 -6.90 -4.23
C THR A 6 -18.61 -7.73 -3.32
N CYS A 7 -18.68 -7.37 -2.04
CA CYS A 7 -19.45 -8.06 -1.01
C CYS A 7 -20.83 -7.44 -0.74
N VAL A 8 -21.26 -6.43 -1.53
CA VAL A 8 -22.64 -5.93 -1.41
C VAL A 8 -23.63 -6.96 -1.97
N PRO A 9 -24.87 -7.00 -1.46
CA PRO A 9 -25.85 -8.03 -1.84
C PRO A 9 -26.12 -8.10 -3.34
N GLU A 10 -26.03 -6.98 -4.04
CA GLU A 10 -26.29 -6.88 -5.49
C GLU A 10 -25.25 -7.61 -6.35
N LEU A 11 -24.01 -7.70 -5.88
CA LEU A 11 -22.92 -8.38 -6.63
C LEU A 11 -22.74 -9.84 -6.25
N GLN A 12 -23.16 -10.25 -5.07
CA GLN A 12 -23.17 -11.65 -4.59
C GLN A 12 -21.84 -12.39 -4.83
N PHE A 13 -20.71 -11.70 -4.67
CA PHE A 13 -19.41 -12.31 -4.87
C PHE A 13 -19.07 -13.23 -3.68
N GLU A 14 -18.91 -14.52 -3.98
CA GLU A 14 -18.57 -15.55 -2.97
C GLU A 14 -17.13 -16.07 -3.12
N GLY A 15 -16.40 -15.60 -4.11
CA GLY A 15 -15.05 -16.04 -4.41
C GLY A 15 -14.02 -15.64 -3.35
N LYS A 16 -12.84 -16.23 -3.49
CA LYS A 16 -11.66 -15.87 -2.70
C LYS A 16 -11.03 -14.59 -3.24
N ILE A 17 -10.45 -13.78 -2.36
CA ILE A 17 -9.70 -12.59 -2.73
C ILE A 17 -8.24 -12.85 -2.41
N ILE A 18 -7.43 -12.97 -3.46
CA ILE A 18 -6.02 -13.31 -3.38
C ILE A 18 -5.22 -12.03 -3.14
N CYS A 19 -4.30 -12.08 -2.19
CA CYS A 19 -3.34 -11.01 -1.93
C CYS A 19 -2.04 -11.62 -1.37
N THR A 20 -1.02 -10.80 -1.18
CA THR A 20 0.18 -11.24 -0.44
C THR A 20 -0.10 -11.32 1.06
N GLU A 21 0.60 -12.20 1.79
CA GLU A 21 0.47 -12.31 3.25
C GLU A 21 0.62 -10.94 3.95
N PRO A 22 1.63 -10.10 3.66
CA PRO A 22 1.77 -8.80 4.32
C PRO A 22 0.66 -7.79 3.97
N SER A 23 -0.03 -7.96 2.83
CA SER A 23 -1.14 -7.07 2.43
C SER A 23 -2.43 -7.34 3.20
N GLN A 24 -2.66 -8.54 3.74
CA GLN A 24 -3.91 -8.88 4.43
C GLN A 24 -4.28 -7.91 5.56
N PRO A 25 -3.39 -7.64 6.54
CA PRO A 25 -3.71 -6.71 7.62
C PRO A 25 -3.87 -5.27 7.13
N LEU A 26 -3.11 -4.85 6.09
CA LEU A 26 -3.20 -3.51 5.51
C LEU A 26 -4.52 -3.31 4.76
N ILE A 27 -4.96 -4.28 3.97
CA ILE A 27 -6.26 -4.28 3.28
C ILE A 27 -7.38 -4.22 4.33
N SER A 28 -7.32 -5.08 5.33
CA SER A 28 -8.33 -5.15 6.41
C SER A 28 -8.48 -3.82 7.12
N MET A 29 -7.38 -3.20 7.52
CA MET A 29 -7.35 -1.91 8.18
C MET A 29 -7.93 -0.80 7.29
N ASN A 30 -7.48 -0.73 6.03
CA ASN A 30 -7.94 0.29 5.08
C ASN A 30 -9.44 0.16 4.78
N CYS A 31 -9.95 -1.04 4.55
CA CYS A 31 -11.37 -1.25 4.25
C CYS A 31 -12.28 -0.85 5.43
N LYS A 32 -11.87 -1.20 6.66
CA LYS A 32 -12.61 -0.81 7.87
C LYS A 32 -12.57 0.70 8.11
N ASP A 33 -11.43 1.34 7.95
CA ASP A 33 -11.30 2.80 8.10
C ASP A 33 -12.15 3.54 7.06
N CYS A 34 -12.10 3.12 5.80
CA CYS A 34 -12.95 3.69 4.74
C CYS A 34 -14.46 3.51 5.04
N ALA A 35 -14.89 2.34 5.51
CA ALA A 35 -16.27 2.10 5.89
C ALA A 35 -16.72 3.06 7.02
N PHE A 36 -15.89 3.20 8.05
CA PHE A 36 -16.13 4.11 9.16
C PHE A 36 -16.23 5.58 8.71
N VAL A 37 -15.33 6.03 7.86
CA VAL A 37 -15.31 7.40 7.33
C VAL A 37 -16.55 7.67 6.48
N MET A 38 -16.92 6.77 5.58
CA MET A 38 -18.12 6.92 4.73
C MET A 38 -19.41 6.93 5.55
N ASP A 39 -19.54 6.07 6.56
CA ASP A 39 -20.67 6.08 7.47
C ASP A 39 -20.78 7.40 8.22
N SER A 40 -19.67 7.90 8.77
CA SER A 40 -19.60 9.18 9.46
C SER A 40 -19.97 10.36 8.56
N GLN A 41 -19.50 10.36 7.31
CA GLN A 41 -19.82 11.37 6.31
C GLN A 41 -21.31 11.32 5.91
N ALA A 42 -21.87 10.13 5.69
CA ALA A 42 -23.27 9.94 5.38
C ALA A 42 -24.17 10.44 6.54
N LYS A 43 -23.83 10.10 7.78
CA LYS A 43 -24.56 10.59 8.98
C LYS A 43 -24.50 12.12 9.09
N ALA A 44 -23.33 12.73 8.89
CA ALA A 44 -23.18 14.18 8.94
C ALA A 44 -23.98 14.88 7.83
N TRP A 45 -23.91 14.34 6.60
CA TRP A 45 -24.70 14.84 5.47
C TRP A 45 -26.21 14.75 5.75
N ASN A 46 -26.68 13.60 6.19
CA ASN A 46 -28.10 13.32 6.45
C ASN A 46 -28.68 14.23 7.54
N LYS A 47 -27.86 14.54 8.56
CA LYS A 47 -28.24 15.52 9.59
C LYS A 47 -28.41 16.93 9.01
N ALA A 48 -27.54 17.31 8.09
CA ALA A 48 -27.61 18.63 7.43
C ALA A 48 -28.67 18.68 6.33
N ASN A 49 -29.08 17.54 5.74
CA ASN A 49 -29.97 17.44 4.60
C ASN A 49 -31.11 16.42 4.86
N PRO A 50 -32.06 16.68 5.79
CA PRO A 50 -33.09 15.69 6.18
C PRO A 50 -33.98 15.19 5.04
N LYS A 51 -34.14 16.01 3.98
CA LYS A 51 -34.98 15.68 2.82
C LYS A 51 -34.28 14.91 1.72
N LYS A 52 -32.91 14.79 1.78
CA LYS A 52 -32.10 14.11 0.76
C LYS A 52 -31.05 13.28 1.46
N GLN A 53 -31.45 12.12 1.95
CA GLN A 53 -30.54 11.21 2.62
C GLN A 53 -29.68 10.42 1.63
N ILE A 54 -28.44 10.13 2.04
CA ILE A 54 -27.50 9.27 1.32
C ILE A 54 -27.10 8.09 2.21
N LEU A 55 -26.71 7.00 1.57
CA LEU A 55 -26.11 5.84 2.22
C LEU A 55 -24.61 5.80 1.92
N PRO A 56 -23.79 5.19 2.79
CA PRO A 56 -22.40 4.90 2.46
C PRO A 56 -22.37 3.90 1.29
N LEU A 57 -21.32 3.96 0.47
CA LEU A 57 -21.13 3.02 -0.67
C LEU A 57 -21.05 1.57 -0.20
N TYR A 58 -20.47 1.34 0.95
CA TYR A 58 -20.45 0.06 1.64
C TYR A 58 -20.37 0.27 3.16
N THR A 59 -20.75 -0.75 3.91
CA THR A 59 -20.81 -0.72 5.37
C THR A 59 -19.63 -1.48 5.98
N MET A 60 -19.52 -1.44 7.31
CA MET A 60 -18.56 -2.26 8.06
C MET A 60 -18.80 -3.76 7.83
N GLU A 61 -20.05 -4.20 7.71
CA GLU A 61 -20.40 -5.59 7.43
C GLU A 61 -19.85 -6.07 6.08
N HIS A 62 -19.93 -5.22 5.04
CA HIS A 62 -19.33 -5.52 3.73
C HIS A 62 -17.80 -5.58 3.81
N ALA A 63 -17.19 -4.71 4.62
CA ALA A 63 -15.74 -4.78 4.87
C ALA A 63 -15.34 -6.07 5.59
N ASP A 64 -16.10 -6.49 6.62
CA ASP A 64 -15.85 -7.74 7.34
C ASP A 64 -16.09 -8.97 6.44
N ALA A 65 -17.12 -8.94 5.60
CA ALA A 65 -17.37 -9.99 4.60
C ALA A 65 -16.21 -10.11 3.59
N LEU A 66 -15.64 -9.00 3.12
CA LEU A 66 -14.45 -9.02 2.28
C LEU A 66 -13.25 -9.62 3.03
N ILE A 67 -13.01 -9.18 4.26
CA ILE A 67 -11.86 -9.63 5.06
C ILE A 67 -11.91 -11.14 5.29
N SER A 68 -13.09 -11.72 5.49
CA SER A 68 -13.27 -13.17 5.63
C SER A 68 -12.93 -13.97 4.36
N ARG A 69 -12.87 -13.31 3.20
CA ARG A 69 -12.52 -13.91 1.90
C ARG A 69 -11.07 -13.71 1.50
N LEU A 70 -10.31 -12.87 2.24
CA LEU A 70 -8.90 -12.64 1.94
C LEU A 70 -8.08 -13.91 2.16
N GLN A 71 -7.28 -14.26 1.17
CA GLN A 71 -6.30 -15.32 1.26
C GLN A 71 -4.91 -14.77 0.93
N GLY A 72 -4.01 -14.83 1.91
CA GLY A 72 -2.63 -14.42 1.76
C GLY A 72 -1.78 -15.54 1.17
N TYR A 73 -0.92 -15.17 0.23
CA TYR A 73 0.04 -16.05 -0.43
C TYR A 73 1.43 -15.41 -0.37
N ARG A 74 2.45 -16.24 -0.49
CA ARG A 74 3.83 -15.75 -0.60
C ARG A 74 4.12 -15.27 -2.02
N TYR A 75 5.09 -14.41 -2.14
CA TYR A 75 5.64 -14.10 -3.46
C TYR A 75 6.19 -15.37 -4.10
N HIS A 76 6.05 -15.46 -5.42
CA HIS A 76 6.48 -16.59 -6.27
C HIS A 76 5.73 -17.91 -6.01
N GLU A 77 4.72 -17.88 -5.16
CA GLU A 77 3.86 -19.06 -5.01
C GLU A 77 2.91 -19.16 -6.20
N GLN A 78 2.88 -20.33 -6.83
CA GLN A 78 1.98 -20.60 -7.94
C GLN A 78 0.60 -20.96 -7.43
N ILE A 79 -0.38 -20.09 -7.71
CA ILE A 79 -1.75 -20.21 -7.21
C ILE A 79 -2.64 -20.67 -8.34
N GLN A 80 -3.11 -21.91 -8.25
CA GLN A 80 -4.03 -22.48 -9.24
C GLN A 80 -5.45 -21.95 -9.02
N LEU A 81 -6.01 -21.26 -10.02
CA LEU A 81 -7.37 -20.71 -9.97
C LEU A 81 -8.38 -21.67 -10.60
N THR A 82 -8.02 -22.24 -11.76
CA THR A 82 -8.79 -23.26 -12.49
C THR A 82 -7.81 -24.28 -13.06
N PRO A 83 -8.25 -25.42 -13.61
CA PRO A 83 -7.32 -26.35 -14.26
C PRO A 83 -6.40 -25.73 -15.31
N ASN A 84 -6.85 -24.63 -15.94
CA ASN A 84 -6.15 -24.01 -17.06
C ASN A 84 -5.59 -22.62 -16.73
N VAL A 85 -5.78 -22.08 -15.51
CA VAL A 85 -5.34 -20.73 -15.14
C VAL A 85 -4.64 -20.76 -13.78
N SER A 86 -3.44 -20.23 -13.74
CA SER A 86 -2.70 -19.97 -12.50
C SER A 86 -2.24 -18.51 -12.42
N VAL A 87 -1.97 -18.05 -11.21
CA VAL A 87 -1.41 -16.73 -10.96
C VAL A 87 -0.21 -16.83 -10.03
N GLU A 88 0.70 -15.88 -10.17
CA GLU A 88 1.88 -15.71 -9.33
C GLU A 88 2.00 -14.24 -8.93
N LEU A 89 2.34 -13.99 -7.66
CA LEU A 89 2.49 -12.64 -7.11
C LEU A 89 3.98 -12.28 -7.05
N ILE A 90 4.35 -11.19 -7.72
CA ILE A 90 5.74 -10.74 -7.86
C ILE A 90 5.93 -9.42 -7.10
N PRO A 91 7.03 -9.22 -6.35
CA PRO A 91 7.28 -7.95 -5.66
C PRO A 91 7.34 -6.75 -6.61
N THR A 92 6.77 -5.60 -6.21
CA THR A 92 6.82 -4.36 -7.01
C THR A 92 7.77 -3.30 -6.49
N GLY A 93 8.24 -3.42 -5.27
CA GLY A 93 9.09 -2.41 -4.64
C GLY A 93 8.37 -1.13 -4.22
N HIS A 94 7.05 -1.04 -4.36
CA HIS A 94 6.29 0.18 -4.10
C HIS A 94 5.88 0.32 -2.62
N LEU A 95 5.21 -0.67 -2.06
CA LEU A 95 4.81 -0.74 -0.64
C LEU A 95 5.05 -2.14 -0.05
N LEU A 96 4.92 -2.27 1.27
CA LEU A 96 4.90 -3.57 1.93
C LEU A 96 3.72 -4.41 1.41
N GLY A 97 4.03 -5.58 0.88
CA GLY A 97 3.03 -6.51 0.38
C GLY A 97 2.50 -6.21 -1.03
N ASP A 98 2.89 -5.12 -1.67
CA ASP A 98 2.50 -4.84 -3.05
C ASP A 98 3.02 -5.91 -4.00
N CYS A 99 2.23 -6.22 -5.01
CA CYS A 99 2.62 -7.20 -6.02
C CYS A 99 2.17 -6.82 -7.43
N SER A 100 3.01 -7.18 -8.39
CA SER A 100 2.60 -7.44 -9.77
C SER A 100 1.99 -8.83 -9.85
N ILE A 101 1.23 -9.09 -10.90
CA ILE A 101 0.56 -10.38 -11.09
C ILE A 101 1.00 -10.95 -12.44
N ILE A 102 1.50 -12.19 -12.44
CA ILE A 102 1.65 -12.98 -13.64
C ILE A 102 0.46 -13.94 -13.73
N ILE A 103 -0.30 -13.84 -14.80
CA ILE A 103 -1.40 -14.75 -15.12
C ILE A 103 -0.90 -15.69 -16.21
N THR A 104 -0.90 -16.99 -15.92
CA THR A 104 -0.57 -18.02 -16.88
C THR A 104 -1.83 -18.79 -17.21
N TYR A 105 -2.15 -18.92 -18.51
CA TYR A 105 -3.33 -19.66 -18.94
C TYR A 105 -3.04 -20.53 -20.16
N MET A 106 -3.65 -21.70 -20.20
CA MET A 106 -3.59 -22.64 -21.31
C MET A 106 -4.66 -22.25 -22.35
N VAL A 107 -4.21 -21.97 -23.57
CA VAL A 107 -5.10 -21.74 -24.72
C VAL A 107 -5.62 -23.06 -25.25
N ASP A 108 -4.72 -24.04 -25.36
CA ASP A 108 -4.99 -25.44 -25.73
C ASP A 108 -3.95 -26.37 -25.07
N GLU A 109 -3.93 -27.63 -25.40
CA GLU A 109 -2.99 -28.62 -24.83
C GLU A 109 -1.50 -28.29 -25.06
N TRP A 110 -1.20 -27.43 -26.03
CA TRP A 110 0.18 -27.13 -26.48
C TRP A 110 0.59 -25.69 -26.29
N ILE A 111 -0.37 -24.78 -26.11
CA ILE A 111 -0.12 -23.33 -26.06
C ILE A 111 -0.47 -22.79 -24.70
N THR A 112 0.53 -22.26 -24.02
CA THR A 112 0.39 -21.48 -22.79
C THR A 112 0.72 -20.02 -23.07
N ARG A 113 -0.03 -19.10 -22.49
CA ARG A 113 0.19 -17.66 -22.54
C ARG A 113 0.41 -17.09 -21.16
N ARG A 114 1.29 -16.08 -21.09
CA ARG A 114 1.61 -15.36 -19.86
C ARG A 114 1.31 -13.88 -20.01
N VAL A 115 0.55 -13.34 -19.08
CA VAL A 115 0.21 -11.91 -19.00
C VAL A 115 0.81 -11.35 -17.72
N PHE A 116 1.62 -10.30 -17.84
CA PHE A 116 2.13 -9.54 -16.72
C PHE A 116 1.24 -8.31 -16.50
N TYR A 117 0.79 -8.09 -15.26
CA TYR A 117 0.10 -6.88 -14.81
C TYR A 117 0.91 -6.23 -13.70
N SER A 118 1.41 -5.02 -13.93
CA SER A 118 2.39 -4.39 -13.04
C SER A 118 1.84 -4.02 -11.66
N GLY A 119 0.57 -3.57 -11.57
CA GLY A 119 0.17 -2.76 -10.43
C GLY A 119 1.03 -1.49 -10.33
N ASP A 120 1.09 -0.87 -9.15
CA ASP A 120 1.99 0.24 -8.88
C ASP A 120 3.40 -0.29 -8.62
N THR A 121 4.41 0.28 -9.28
CA THR A 121 5.80 -0.22 -9.21
C THR A 121 6.79 0.83 -8.69
N ASN A 122 7.93 0.36 -8.22
CA ASN A 122 9.12 1.19 -7.94
C ASN A 122 10.33 0.64 -8.70
N ALA A 123 10.16 0.50 -10.01
CA ALA A 123 11.16 -0.09 -10.91
C ALA A 123 12.40 0.80 -11.17
N TRP A 124 12.33 2.08 -10.83
CA TRP A 124 13.26 3.10 -11.32
C TRP A 124 14.35 3.51 -10.33
N THR A 125 14.47 2.82 -9.18
CA THR A 125 15.49 3.17 -8.19
C THR A 125 16.38 1.98 -7.90
N ASP A 126 17.68 2.17 -8.01
CA ASP A 126 18.70 1.18 -7.60
C ASP A 126 18.67 0.92 -6.08
N THR A 127 17.97 1.75 -5.34
CA THR A 127 17.85 1.62 -3.89
C THR A 127 16.43 1.18 -3.54
N PRO A 128 16.25 -0.01 -2.95
CA PRO A 128 14.95 -0.47 -2.47
C PRO A 128 14.36 0.52 -1.46
N ARG A 129 13.07 0.77 -1.55
CA ARG A 129 12.37 1.53 -0.50
C ARG A 129 12.36 0.73 0.80
N PRO A 130 12.47 1.39 1.96
CA PRO A 130 12.31 0.70 3.24
C PRO A 130 11.03 -0.12 3.28
N PHE A 131 11.13 -1.32 3.84
CA PHE A 131 10.01 -2.26 4.01
C PHE A 131 9.42 -2.82 2.70
N THR A 132 10.15 -2.74 1.59
CA THR A 132 9.72 -3.34 0.31
C THR A 132 10.73 -4.35 -0.18
N LYS A 133 10.28 -5.29 -1.01
CA LYS A 133 11.17 -6.13 -1.82
C LYS A 133 11.40 -5.45 -3.16
N GLN A 134 12.60 -5.56 -3.69
CA GLN A 134 12.95 -4.99 -5.00
C GLN A 134 12.05 -5.56 -6.10
N PHE A 135 11.73 -4.74 -7.09
CA PHE A 135 11.02 -5.17 -8.28
C PHE A 135 11.90 -6.07 -9.16
N GLU A 136 11.34 -7.17 -9.58
CA GLU A 136 12.03 -8.17 -10.40
C GLU A 136 11.64 -7.99 -11.87
N THR A 137 12.49 -7.32 -12.63
CA THR A 137 12.23 -7.01 -14.05
C THR A 137 12.37 -8.22 -14.97
N ASP A 138 13.18 -9.22 -14.60
CA ASP A 138 13.49 -10.36 -15.46
C ASP A 138 12.25 -11.22 -15.78
N VAL A 139 11.29 -11.26 -14.87
CA VAL A 139 10.04 -12.03 -15.05
C VAL A 139 9.19 -11.55 -16.24
N ILE A 140 9.40 -10.30 -16.71
CA ILE A 140 8.65 -9.69 -17.79
C ILE A 140 9.05 -10.27 -19.14
N HIS A 141 10.32 -10.69 -19.31
CA HIS A 141 10.86 -11.17 -20.57
C HIS A 141 10.15 -12.42 -21.11
N ASP A 142 9.61 -13.24 -20.20
CA ASP A 142 8.90 -14.46 -20.56
C ASP A 142 7.38 -14.25 -20.70
N CYS A 143 6.89 -13.02 -20.77
CA CYS A 143 5.48 -12.71 -20.89
C CYS A 143 5.08 -12.34 -22.32
N ASP A 144 3.94 -12.89 -22.79
CA ASP A 144 3.38 -12.57 -24.10
C ASP A 144 2.72 -11.20 -24.13
N ILE A 145 2.15 -10.77 -23.01
CA ILE A 145 1.45 -9.48 -22.85
C ILE A 145 1.92 -8.81 -21.58
N VAL A 146 2.22 -7.51 -21.69
CA VAL A 146 2.62 -6.67 -20.57
C VAL A 146 1.64 -5.50 -20.44
N ILE A 147 0.99 -5.40 -19.26
CA ILE A 147 0.13 -4.28 -18.88
C ILE A 147 0.85 -3.54 -17.75
N CYS A 148 1.32 -2.32 -18.04
CA CYS A 148 2.18 -1.57 -17.13
C CYS A 148 1.59 -0.21 -16.77
N GLU A 149 1.76 0.20 -15.50
CA GLU A 149 1.51 1.58 -15.08
C GLU A 149 2.45 2.56 -15.82
N SER A 150 2.06 3.83 -15.85
CA SER A 150 2.86 4.90 -16.48
C SER A 150 2.80 6.22 -15.71
N THR A 151 2.57 6.16 -14.41
CA THR A 151 2.38 7.34 -13.53
C THR A 151 3.52 8.36 -13.68
N TYR A 152 4.73 7.89 -13.78
CA TYR A 152 5.93 8.71 -13.98
C TYR A 152 6.62 8.44 -15.34
N GLY A 153 5.93 7.88 -16.31
CA GLY A 153 6.50 7.47 -17.60
C GLY A 153 7.12 8.60 -18.41
N CYS A 154 6.72 9.85 -18.16
CA CYS A 154 7.28 11.05 -18.81
C CYS A 154 8.19 11.90 -17.90
N ARG A 155 8.51 11.44 -16.68
CA ARG A 155 9.29 12.22 -15.72
C ARG A 155 10.51 11.43 -15.27
N LYS A 156 11.66 12.09 -15.29
CA LYS A 156 12.88 11.58 -14.68
C LYS A 156 12.97 12.11 -13.25
N HIS A 157 13.16 11.23 -12.29
CA HIS A 157 13.45 11.63 -10.92
C HIS A 157 14.96 11.77 -10.76
N GLU A 158 15.40 12.90 -10.23
CA GLU A 158 16.79 13.09 -9.86
C GLU A 158 17.12 12.23 -8.62
N PRO A 159 18.30 11.62 -8.57
CA PRO A 159 18.78 10.95 -7.36
C PRO A 159 18.76 11.92 -6.17
N MET A 160 18.26 11.46 -5.03
CA MET A 160 18.06 12.31 -3.86
C MET A 160 18.42 11.53 -2.59
N ASP A 161 19.32 12.07 -1.78
CA ASP A 161 19.55 11.56 -0.43
C ASP A 161 18.48 12.15 0.50
N VAL A 162 17.46 11.33 0.78
CA VAL A 162 16.33 11.71 1.64
C VAL A 162 16.79 12.00 3.07
N VAL A 163 17.81 11.28 3.56
CA VAL A 163 18.35 11.46 4.92
C VAL A 163 19.03 12.80 5.02
N GLU A 164 19.91 13.15 4.08
CA GLU A 164 20.59 14.45 4.04
C GLU A 164 19.60 15.63 3.98
N ILE A 165 18.55 15.49 3.15
CA ILE A 165 17.50 16.53 3.06
C ILE A 165 16.76 16.68 4.38
N LEU A 166 16.44 15.58 5.06
CA LEU A 166 15.80 15.63 6.38
C LEU A 166 16.71 16.27 7.42
N GLU A 167 17.99 15.89 7.48
CA GLU A 167 18.97 16.46 8.39
C GLU A 167 19.06 17.97 8.22
N LYS A 168 19.26 18.43 6.99
CA LYS A 168 19.32 19.87 6.68
C LYS A 168 18.03 20.59 7.05
N THR A 169 16.88 20.05 6.68
CA THR A 169 15.58 20.67 6.95
C THR A 169 15.30 20.75 8.45
N ILE A 170 15.60 19.70 9.20
CA ILE A 170 15.43 19.68 10.66
C ILE A 170 16.37 20.69 11.31
N GLN A 171 17.64 20.75 10.90
CA GLN A 171 18.57 21.74 11.42
C GLN A 171 18.06 23.15 11.18
N GLU A 172 17.72 23.51 9.95
CA GLU A 172 17.27 24.86 9.58
C GLU A 172 15.95 25.24 10.25
N GLU A 173 14.94 24.37 10.22
CA GLU A 173 13.60 24.73 10.68
C GLU A 173 13.41 24.52 12.18
N CYS A 174 13.88 23.39 12.73
CA CYS A 174 13.62 23.06 14.12
C CYS A 174 14.66 23.66 15.07
N PHE A 175 15.96 23.62 14.73
CA PHE A 175 17.01 24.11 15.63
C PHE A 175 17.32 25.57 15.41
N ASP A 176 17.55 26.05 14.19
CA ASP A 176 17.94 27.42 13.94
C ASP A 176 16.75 28.39 14.05
N ARG A 177 15.63 28.05 13.41
CA ARG A 177 14.42 28.90 13.38
C ARG A 177 13.42 28.60 14.49
N LYS A 178 13.63 27.54 15.30
CA LYS A 178 12.72 27.13 16.39
C LYS A 178 11.27 26.91 15.93
N ARG A 179 11.07 26.31 14.76
CA ARG A 179 9.76 26.00 14.17
C ARG A 179 9.40 24.55 14.35
N VAL A 180 8.12 24.25 14.17
CA VAL A 180 7.62 22.88 14.09
C VAL A 180 7.63 22.43 12.63
N LEU A 181 8.29 21.31 12.35
CA LEU A 181 8.24 20.66 11.05
C LEU A 181 7.01 19.74 10.97
N PHE A 182 6.12 20.03 10.06
CA PHE A 182 4.94 19.22 9.78
C PHE A 182 5.12 18.45 8.48
N ILE A 183 5.10 17.11 8.54
CA ILE A 183 5.32 16.22 7.40
C ILE A 183 4.03 15.47 7.12
N PRO A 184 3.20 15.88 6.13
CA PRO A 184 2.01 15.12 5.74
C PRO A 184 2.43 13.85 5.00
N ALA A 185 1.90 12.71 5.45
CA ALA A 185 2.19 11.41 4.85
C ALA A 185 0.96 10.50 4.89
N PHE A 186 0.83 9.64 3.88
CA PHE A 186 -0.19 8.59 3.92
C PHE A 186 0.07 7.63 5.08
N ALA A 187 -1.01 7.20 5.74
CA ALA A 187 -0.94 6.32 6.90
C ALA A 187 -0.29 4.97 6.60
N ILE A 188 -0.47 4.46 5.38
CA ILE A 188 0.15 3.22 4.90
C ILE A 188 1.30 3.60 3.96
N GLY A 189 2.46 3.00 4.17
CA GLY A 189 3.65 3.12 3.33
C GLY A 189 4.50 4.35 3.65
N ARG A 190 4.09 5.53 3.20
CA ARG A 190 4.92 6.74 3.28
C ARG A 190 5.27 7.17 4.70
N SER A 191 4.35 7.07 5.64
CA SER A 191 4.62 7.38 7.04
C SER A 191 5.72 6.50 7.63
N ALA A 192 5.68 5.19 7.36
CA ALA A 192 6.71 4.26 7.82
C ALA A 192 8.08 4.58 7.19
N GLN A 193 8.11 4.89 5.89
CA GLN A 193 9.33 5.31 5.20
C GLN A 193 9.92 6.60 5.78
N VAL A 194 9.10 7.61 6.05
CA VAL A 194 9.56 8.86 6.68
C VAL A 194 10.16 8.59 8.05
N VAL A 195 9.50 7.79 8.89
CA VAL A 195 10.03 7.43 10.22
C VAL A 195 11.34 6.64 10.12
N TYR A 196 11.47 5.77 9.14
CA TYR A 196 12.70 5.03 8.89
C TYR A 196 13.88 5.98 8.55
N TYR A 197 13.66 6.93 7.64
CA TYR A 197 14.68 7.92 7.28
C TYR A 197 14.97 8.91 8.43
N LEU A 198 13.97 9.30 9.19
CA LEU A 198 14.15 10.10 10.40
C LEU A 198 15.00 9.37 11.45
N LYS A 199 14.81 8.05 11.58
CA LYS A 199 15.65 7.24 12.47
C LYS A 199 17.11 7.25 12.00
N GLN A 200 17.37 7.08 10.70
CA GLN A 200 18.74 7.15 10.16
C GLN A 200 19.39 8.53 10.38
N ALA A 201 18.64 9.61 10.14
CA ALA A 201 19.11 10.96 10.44
C ALA A 201 19.42 11.12 11.93
N TRP A 202 18.55 10.62 12.80
CA TRP A 202 18.75 10.68 14.25
C TRP A 202 19.99 9.91 14.72
N GLU A 203 20.28 8.75 14.13
CA GLU A 203 21.47 7.95 14.44
C GLU A 203 22.79 8.67 14.06
N ARG A 204 22.75 9.59 13.10
CA ARG A 204 23.90 10.43 12.70
C ARG A 204 24.08 11.67 13.58
N HIS A 205 23.06 12.03 14.37
CA HIS A 205 23.00 13.24 15.20
C HIS A 205 22.75 12.88 16.67
N PRO A 206 23.79 12.44 17.42
CA PRO A 206 23.64 12.07 18.84
C PRO A 206 23.12 13.19 19.75
N GLU A 207 23.28 14.45 19.33
CA GLU A 207 22.76 15.63 20.02
C GLU A 207 21.24 15.77 19.93
N TRP A 208 20.59 15.09 18.98
CA TRP A 208 19.13 15.06 18.87
C TRP A 208 18.55 14.10 19.91
N ASN A 209 17.60 14.57 20.69
CA ASN A 209 16.95 13.78 21.71
C ASN A 209 15.46 14.16 21.85
N LYS A 210 14.73 13.42 22.68
CA LYS A 210 13.29 13.62 22.85
C LYS A 210 12.91 14.97 23.45
N GLU A 211 13.84 15.65 24.11
CA GLU A 211 13.62 16.94 24.76
C GLU A 211 13.75 18.09 23.75
N ASN A 212 14.72 18.00 22.84
CA ASN A 212 14.99 19.06 21.86
C ASN A 212 14.38 18.80 20.48
N LEU A 213 14.05 17.53 20.14
CA LEU A 213 13.40 17.13 18.88
C LEU A 213 12.31 16.08 19.12
N PRO A 214 11.20 16.42 19.77
CA PRO A 214 10.10 15.47 19.95
C PRO A 214 9.42 15.15 18.64
N ILE A 215 9.21 13.85 18.35
CA ILE A 215 8.52 13.37 17.16
C ILE A 215 7.15 12.84 17.56
N TYR A 216 6.11 13.36 16.93
CA TYR A 216 4.72 12.97 17.14
C TYR A 216 4.12 12.32 15.89
N LEU A 217 3.52 11.15 16.05
CA LEU A 217 2.76 10.47 15.01
C LEU A 217 1.28 10.71 15.25
N ALA A 218 0.62 11.39 14.31
CA ALA A 218 -0.79 11.71 14.41
C ALA A 218 -1.63 10.84 13.47
N GLY A 219 -2.57 10.08 14.05
CA GLY A 219 -3.53 9.28 13.29
C GLY A 219 -3.58 7.81 13.74
N LYS A 220 -4.81 7.34 14.06
CA LYS A 220 -5.05 5.97 14.52
C LYS A 220 -4.60 4.92 13.48
N MET A 221 -4.94 5.13 12.22
CA MET A 221 -4.59 4.21 11.14
C MET A 221 -3.08 4.15 10.91
N MET A 222 -2.38 5.29 11.07
CA MET A 222 -0.91 5.33 11.01
C MET A 222 -0.28 4.45 12.09
N LEU A 223 -0.72 4.59 13.35
CA LEU A 223 -0.21 3.77 14.46
C LEU A 223 -0.50 2.28 14.25
N GLN A 224 -1.66 1.92 13.71
CA GLN A 224 -1.99 0.53 13.39
C GLN A 224 -1.10 -0.02 12.26
N SER A 225 -0.80 0.79 11.23
CA SER A 225 0.07 0.37 10.14
C SER A 225 1.49 0.07 10.62
N PHE A 226 2.02 0.87 11.56
CA PHE A 226 3.34 0.64 12.16
C PHE A 226 3.46 -0.73 12.83
N ASN A 227 2.41 -1.20 13.51
CA ASN A 227 2.40 -2.55 14.09
C ASN A 227 2.53 -3.63 13.01
N THR A 228 1.88 -3.44 11.86
CA THR A 228 2.01 -4.37 10.73
C THR A 228 3.42 -4.36 10.16
N TYR A 229 4.01 -3.17 9.98
CA TYR A 229 5.39 -3.04 9.49
C TYR A 229 6.41 -3.66 10.46
N GLY A 230 6.24 -3.45 11.77
CA GLY A 230 7.12 -4.02 12.79
C GLY A 230 7.06 -5.55 12.92
N ASN A 231 5.93 -6.16 12.59
CA ASN A 231 5.76 -7.62 12.62
C ASN A 231 6.20 -8.32 11.33
N SER A 232 6.46 -7.57 10.27
CA SER A 232 6.84 -8.10 8.94
C SER A 232 8.34 -8.06 8.69
N TYR A 233 9.11 -7.52 9.62
CA TYR A 233 10.57 -7.42 9.68
C TYR A 233 11.05 -7.70 11.11
#